data_33a74ff19f6b53d3d3381ebb5868416f
#
_entry.id   33a74ff19f6b53d3d3381ebb5868416f
#
_cell.length_a   1.000
_cell.length_b   1.000
_cell.length_c   1.000
_cell.angle_alpha   90.00
_cell.angle_beta   90.00
_cell.angle_gamma   90.00
#
_symmetry.space_group_name_H-M   'P 1'
#
loop_
_entity.id
_entity.type
_entity.pdbx_description
1 polymer ?
#
loop_
_entity_poly.entity_id
_entity_poly.type
_entity_poly.pdbx_seq_one_letter_code
_entity_poly.pdbx_strand_id
1 'polypeptide(L)'
;LETLKNVCESNGLDFALIEDQIKIELFWNSLIFELYKSRLKVNSDEIDERLKLIQDKKEIDEYLISEIVIKPIEKHNLKSEIEELKNKIKIEGFENIARNLSISESSKNGGDLGWVNENIISEKIKFKLASAPVGALTEPIILPKGILILKVRDKRKIENTLSLEDAKNQLVKSEKLKILNMHSLSHYDKLRRSISIKFFQ
;
A
#
# COMPACT_ATOMS: atom_id res chain seq x y z
N LEU A 1 -3.83 -20.76 -15.16
CA LEU A 1 -5.08 -20.02 -15.43
C LEU A 1 -6.28 -20.79 -14.91
N GLU A 2 -6.39 -22.08 -15.24
CA GLU A 2 -7.49 -22.97 -14.85
C GLU A 2 -7.62 -23.10 -13.32
N THR A 3 -6.49 -23.21 -12.61
CA THR A 3 -6.46 -23.23 -11.14
C THR A 3 -7.05 -21.96 -10.51
N LEU A 4 -6.75 -20.80 -11.08
CA LEU A 4 -7.29 -19.52 -10.60
C LEU A 4 -8.79 -19.41 -10.87
N LYS A 5 -9.24 -19.85 -12.04
CA LYS A 5 -10.67 -19.91 -12.40
C LYS A 5 -11.45 -20.77 -11.42
N ASN A 6 -10.98 -21.97 -11.14
CA ASN A 6 -11.59 -22.90 -10.18
C ASN A 6 -11.65 -22.31 -8.75
N VAL A 7 -10.60 -21.57 -8.32
CA VAL A 7 -10.60 -20.87 -7.02
C VAL A 7 -11.63 -19.74 -6.99
N CYS A 8 -11.78 -18.98 -8.06
CA CYS A 8 -12.79 -17.92 -8.14
C CYS A 8 -14.20 -18.52 -8.09
N GLU A 9 -14.48 -19.52 -8.90
CA GLU A 9 -15.80 -20.19 -8.97
C GLU A 9 -16.17 -20.86 -7.64
N SER A 10 -15.22 -21.51 -6.96
CA SER A 10 -15.45 -22.11 -5.64
C SER A 10 -15.75 -21.10 -4.53
N ASN A 11 -15.38 -19.82 -4.72
CA ASN A 11 -15.67 -18.71 -3.82
C ASN A 11 -16.87 -17.86 -4.30
N GLY A 12 -17.63 -18.32 -5.29
CA GLY A 12 -18.78 -17.59 -5.82
C GLY A 12 -18.43 -16.32 -6.59
N LEU A 13 -17.20 -16.21 -7.10
CA LEU A 13 -16.71 -15.07 -7.87
C LEU A 13 -16.77 -15.41 -9.37
N ASP A 14 -17.34 -14.50 -10.15
CA ASP A 14 -17.33 -14.62 -11.60
C ASP A 14 -15.91 -14.30 -12.12
N PHE A 15 -15.24 -15.33 -12.64
CA PHE A 15 -13.88 -15.20 -13.17
C PHE A 15 -13.81 -14.24 -14.36
N ALA A 16 -14.85 -14.18 -15.20
CA ALA A 16 -14.87 -13.30 -16.36
C ALA A 16 -14.90 -11.82 -15.95
N LEU A 17 -15.66 -11.49 -14.91
CA LEU A 17 -15.67 -10.12 -14.34
C LEU A 17 -14.30 -9.73 -13.76
N ILE A 18 -13.62 -10.66 -13.07
CA ILE A 18 -12.27 -10.42 -12.53
C ILE A 18 -11.26 -10.23 -13.66
N GLU A 19 -11.33 -11.07 -14.68
CA GLU A 19 -10.47 -10.98 -15.86
C GLU A 19 -10.64 -9.63 -16.57
N ASP A 20 -11.87 -9.20 -16.78
CA ASP A 20 -12.17 -7.92 -17.41
C ASP A 20 -11.72 -6.73 -16.55
N GLN A 21 -11.90 -6.80 -15.23
CA GLN A 21 -11.41 -5.77 -14.33
C GLN A 21 -9.88 -5.65 -14.40
N ILE A 22 -9.16 -6.77 -14.39
CA ILE A 22 -7.69 -6.78 -14.52
C ILE A 22 -7.27 -6.22 -15.88
N LYS A 23 -7.93 -6.61 -16.99
CA LYS A 23 -7.66 -6.08 -18.32
C LYS A 23 -7.84 -4.56 -18.36
N ILE A 24 -8.96 -4.05 -17.83
CA ILE A 24 -9.23 -2.61 -17.77
C ILE A 24 -8.16 -1.88 -16.96
N GLU A 25 -7.75 -2.42 -15.81
CA GLU A 25 -6.69 -1.81 -14.98
C GLU A 25 -5.34 -1.79 -15.72
N LEU A 26 -4.97 -2.87 -16.40
CA LEU A 26 -3.74 -2.94 -17.20
C LEU A 26 -3.77 -1.98 -18.40
N PHE A 27 -4.87 -1.92 -19.12
CA PHE A 27 -5.04 -0.96 -20.23
C PHE A 27 -5.00 0.47 -19.75
N TRP A 28 -5.68 0.78 -18.63
CA TRP A 28 -5.64 2.11 -18.04
C TRP A 28 -4.21 2.52 -17.66
N ASN A 29 -3.50 1.66 -16.94
CA ASN A 29 -2.13 1.93 -16.52
C ASN A 29 -1.19 2.13 -17.73
N SER A 30 -1.34 1.30 -18.76
CA SER A 30 -0.58 1.42 -20.01
C SER A 30 -0.91 2.72 -20.74
N LEU A 31 -2.19 3.07 -20.88
CA LEU A 31 -2.64 4.31 -21.51
C LEU A 31 -2.07 5.53 -20.77
N ILE A 32 -2.20 5.59 -19.46
CA ILE A 32 -1.71 6.70 -18.64
C ILE A 32 -0.19 6.82 -18.77
N PHE A 33 0.53 5.71 -18.74
CA PHE A 33 1.98 5.73 -18.94
C PHE A 33 2.35 6.28 -20.32
N GLU A 34 1.74 5.79 -21.41
CA GLU A 34 2.03 6.25 -22.77
C GLU A 34 1.71 7.74 -22.97
N LEU A 35 0.60 8.22 -22.43
CA LEU A 35 0.21 9.63 -22.54
C LEU A 35 1.12 10.58 -21.76
N TYR A 36 1.66 10.12 -20.64
CA TYR A 36 2.35 11.01 -19.70
C TYR A 36 3.83 10.70 -19.48
N LYS A 37 4.40 9.62 -20.07
CA LYS A 37 5.82 9.25 -19.93
C LYS A 37 6.81 10.40 -20.22
N SER A 38 6.50 11.26 -21.18
CA SER A 38 7.33 12.44 -21.50
C SER A 38 7.26 13.55 -20.45
N ARG A 39 6.26 13.51 -19.58
CA ARG A 39 6.04 14.47 -18.48
C ARG A 39 6.52 13.98 -17.12
N LEU A 40 7.06 12.77 -17.05
CA LEU A 40 7.61 12.17 -15.81
C LEU A 40 9.01 12.76 -15.52
N LYS A 41 9.10 14.07 -15.45
CA LYS A 41 10.34 14.76 -15.08
C LYS A 41 10.40 14.84 -13.56
N VAL A 42 11.44 14.25 -12.99
CA VAL A 42 11.73 14.33 -11.56
C VAL A 42 12.70 15.50 -11.34
N ASN A 43 12.47 16.26 -10.30
CA ASN A 43 13.38 17.32 -9.90
C ASN A 43 14.65 16.69 -9.33
N SER A 44 15.79 16.83 -10.03
CA SER A 44 17.07 16.26 -9.60
C SER A 44 17.56 16.88 -8.29
N ASP A 45 17.35 18.17 -8.10
CA ASP A 45 17.83 18.89 -6.91
C ASP A 45 17.10 18.38 -5.65
N GLU A 46 15.79 18.15 -5.76
CA GLU A 46 15.00 17.55 -4.68
C GLU A 46 15.45 16.12 -4.36
N ILE A 47 15.77 15.33 -5.38
CA ILE A 47 16.32 13.98 -5.17
C ILE A 47 17.68 14.05 -4.47
N ASP A 48 18.56 14.93 -4.91
CA ASP A 48 19.90 15.06 -4.35
C ASP A 48 19.87 15.59 -2.89
N GLU A 49 18.94 16.49 -2.56
CA GLU A 49 18.71 16.91 -1.17
C GLU A 49 18.24 15.75 -0.29
N ARG A 50 17.28 14.96 -0.77
CA ARG A 50 16.79 13.79 -0.04
C ARG A 50 17.86 12.72 0.11
N LEU A 51 18.72 12.53 -0.90
CA LEU A 51 19.85 11.62 -0.83
C LEU A 51 20.83 12.03 0.25
N LYS A 52 21.16 13.33 0.37
CA LYS A 52 22.02 13.83 1.46
C LYS A 52 21.44 13.48 2.83
N LEU A 53 20.14 13.68 3.03
CA LEU A 53 19.48 13.33 4.29
C LEU A 53 19.55 11.84 4.61
N ILE A 54 19.51 10.97 3.59
CA ILE A 54 19.65 9.51 3.76
C ILE A 54 21.11 9.16 4.09
N GLN A 55 22.08 9.81 3.42
CA GLN A 55 23.50 9.58 3.65
C GLN A 55 23.98 10.00 5.03
N ASP A 56 23.50 11.15 5.51
CA ASP A 56 23.90 11.69 6.81
C ASP A 56 23.42 10.79 7.97
N LYS A 57 22.47 9.90 7.71
CA LYS A 57 22.04 8.90 8.68
C LYS A 57 22.99 7.71 8.69
N LYS A 58 23.83 7.63 9.72
CA LYS A 58 24.69 6.45 9.96
C LYS A 58 23.87 5.21 10.34
N GLU A 59 22.77 5.42 11.05
CA GLU A 59 21.86 4.38 11.49
C GLU A 59 20.47 4.66 10.95
N ILE A 60 19.75 3.61 10.64
CA ILE A 60 18.36 3.64 10.20
C ILE A 60 17.52 2.73 11.06
N ASP A 61 16.25 3.08 11.20
CA ASP A 61 15.32 2.28 11.95
C ASP A 61 14.81 1.10 11.10
N GLU A 62 14.75 -0.08 11.70
CA GLU A 62 14.16 -1.27 11.14
C GLU A 62 13.10 -1.80 12.09
N TYR A 63 11.94 -2.15 11.53
CA TYR A 63 10.75 -2.52 12.27
C TYR A 63 10.37 -3.97 11.97
N LEU A 64 10.24 -4.80 12.99
CA LEU A 64 9.62 -6.12 12.86
C LEU A 64 8.12 -5.93 12.94
N ILE A 65 7.42 -6.13 11.83
CA ILE A 65 6.00 -5.78 11.72
C ILE A 65 5.15 -6.91 11.17
N SER A 66 3.89 -6.87 11.55
CA SER A 66 2.82 -7.63 10.89
C SER A 66 1.71 -6.68 10.43
N GLU A 67 1.01 -7.03 9.36
CA GLU A 67 -0.04 -6.22 8.77
C GLU A 67 -1.39 -6.92 8.71
N ILE A 68 -2.44 -6.14 8.81
CA ILE A 68 -3.80 -6.50 8.40
C ILE A 68 -4.27 -5.42 7.44
N VAL A 69 -4.69 -5.84 6.24
CA VAL A 69 -5.34 -4.94 5.27
C VAL A 69 -6.77 -5.41 5.13
N ILE A 70 -7.73 -4.57 5.52
CA ILE A 70 -9.16 -4.86 5.35
C ILE A 70 -9.74 -4.06 4.18
N LYS A 71 -10.85 -4.50 3.63
CA LYS A 71 -11.56 -3.80 2.55
C LYS A 71 -11.89 -2.35 2.96
N PRO A 72 -12.07 -1.45 1.98
CA PRO A 72 -12.52 -0.09 2.28
C PRO A 72 -13.83 -0.08 3.06
N ILE A 73 -13.90 0.77 4.08
CA ILE A 73 -15.06 0.95 4.95
C ILE A 73 -15.62 2.35 4.69
N GLU A 74 -16.93 2.50 4.71
CA GLU A 74 -17.57 3.80 4.62
C GLU A 74 -17.21 4.68 5.83
N LYS A 75 -17.00 5.99 5.58
CA LYS A 75 -16.46 6.91 6.61
C LYS A 75 -17.25 6.92 7.91
N HIS A 76 -18.58 6.77 7.84
CA HIS A 76 -19.44 6.80 9.03
C HIS A 76 -19.29 5.56 9.93
N ASN A 77 -18.88 4.42 9.36
CA ASN A 77 -18.69 3.16 10.11
C ASN A 77 -17.24 2.92 10.52
N LEU A 78 -16.30 3.72 10.00
CA LEU A 78 -14.86 3.48 10.16
C LEU A 78 -14.45 3.30 11.62
N LYS A 79 -14.92 4.17 12.50
CA LYS A 79 -14.52 4.13 13.92
C LYS A 79 -15.03 2.88 14.63
N SER A 80 -16.30 2.52 14.42
CA SER A 80 -16.91 1.35 15.04
C SER A 80 -16.30 0.04 14.56
N GLU A 81 -16.07 -0.09 13.25
CA GLU A 81 -15.48 -1.30 12.67
C GLU A 81 -14.00 -1.47 13.07
N ILE A 82 -13.24 -0.38 13.19
CA ILE A 82 -11.87 -0.45 13.69
C ILE A 82 -11.83 -0.87 15.18
N GLU A 83 -12.73 -0.36 16.01
CA GLU A 83 -12.81 -0.79 17.42
C GLU A 83 -13.23 -2.27 17.53
N GLU A 84 -14.18 -2.72 16.71
CA GLU A 84 -14.54 -4.12 16.65
C GLU A 84 -13.36 -5.00 16.21
N LEU A 85 -12.63 -4.58 15.19
CA LEU A 85 -11.43 -5.30 14.73
C LEU A 85 -10.36 -5.37 15.81
N LYS A 86 -10.11 -4.26 16.54
CA LYS A 86 -9.16 -4.25 17.66
C LYS A 86 -9.60 -5.21 18.79
N ASN A 87 -10.89 -5.31 19.05
CA ASN A 87 -11.41 -6.24 20.04
C ASN A 87 -11.27 -7.70 19.60
N LYS A 88 -11.56 -8.01 18.33
CA LYS A 88 -11.30 -9.33 17.75
C LYS A 88 -9.82 -9.72 17.85
N ILE A 89 -8.92 -8.78 17.53
CA ILE A 89 -7.47 -9.00 17.65
C ILE A 89 -7.07 -9.31 19.09
N LYS A 90 -7.68 -8.68 20.10
CA LYS A 90 -7.40 -8.96 21.51
C LYS A 90 -7.85 -10.36 21.94
N ILE A 91 -8.96 -10.86 21.40
CA ILE A 91 -9.57 -12.15 21.76
C ILE A 91 -8.91 -13.29 21.00
N GLU A 92 -8.77 -13.16 19.69
CA GLU A 92 -8.36 -14.25 18.79
C GLU A 92 -6.87 -14.18 18.41
N GLY A 93 -6.21 -13.07 18.69
CA GLY A 93 -4.83 -12.81 18.29
C GLY A 93 -4.71 -12.21 16.90
N PHE A 94 -3.64 -11.43 16.72
CA PHE A 94 -3.39 -10.68 15.47
C PHE A 94 -3.25 -11.61 14.26
N GLU A 95 -2.49 -12.70 14.41
CA GLU A 95 -2.19 -13.62 13.30
C GLU A 95 -3.43 -14.34 12.77
N ASN A 96 -4.34 -14.76 13.67
CA ASN A 96 -5.59 -15.42 13.29
C ASN A 96 -6.50 -14.45 12.55
N ILE A 97 -6.62 -13.22 13.04
CA ILE A 97 -7.41 -12.17 12.37
C ILE A 97 -6.79 -11.81 11.02
N ALA A 98 -5.47 -11.74 10.93
CA ALA A 98 -4.78 -11.52 9.65
C ALA A 98 -5.11 -12.62 8.63
N ARG A 99 -5.07 -13.90 9.03
CA ARG A 99 -5.43 -15.03 8.15
C ARG A 99 -6.88 -14.98 7.68
N ASN A 100 -7.80 -14.56 8.54
CA ASN A 100 -9.23 -14.64 8.28
C ASN A 100 -9.79 -13.41 7.56
N LEU A 101 -9.27 -12.21 7.85
CA LEU A 101 -9.87 -10.95 7.40
C LEU A 101 -8.98 -10.11 6.49
N SER A 102 -7.65 -10.34 6.50
CA SER A 102 -6.76 -9.53 5.68
C SER A 102 -6.85 -9.93 4.21
N ILE A 103 -6.97 -8.92 3.35
CA ILE A 103 -6.92 -9.07 1.88
C ILE A 103 -5.49 -9.01 1.33
N SER A 104 -4.48 -8.87 2.18
CA SER A 104 -3.08 -8.86 1.79
C SER A 104 -2.56 -10.28 1.54
N GLU A 105 -1.55 -10.42 0.68
CA GLU A 105 -0.88 -11.70 0.44
C GLU A 105 -0.20 -12.25 1.70
N SER A 106 0.25 -11.38 2.60
CA SER A 106 0.84 -11.74 3.90
C SER A 106 -0.14 -12.46 4.82
N SER A 107 -1.46 -12.39 4.56
CA SER A 107 -2.50 -13.06 5.36
C SER A 107 -2.23 -14.55 5.54
N LYS A 108 -1.71 -15.23 4.52
CA LYS A 108 -1.34 -16.66 4.56
C LYS A 108 -0.32 -16.98 5.69
N ASN A 109 0.54 -16.01 6.00
CA ASN A 109 1.55 -16.09 7.06
C ASN A 109 1.15 -15.30 8.32
N GLY A 110 -0.16 -15.09 8.56
CA GLY A 110 -0.64 -14.34 9.72
C GLY A 110 -0.31 -12.85 9.67
N GLY A 111 -0.10 -12.31 8.46
CA GLY A 111 0.25 -10.92 8.24
C GLY A 111 1.73 -10.59 8.47
N ASP A 112 2.59 -11.58 8.68
CA ASP A 112 4.01 -11.35 8.95
C ASP A 112 4.74 -10.76 7.73
N LEU A 113 5.37 -9.60 7.92
CA LEU A 113 6.22 -8.93 6.94
C LEU A 113 7.72 -9.05 7.28
N GLY A 114 8.06 -9.61 8.44
CA GLY A 114 9.43 -9.67 8.93
C GLY A 114 9.98 -8.28 9.28
N TRP A 115 11.31 -8.15 9.18
CA TRP A 115 12.01 -6.89 9.39
C TRP A 115 11.88 -6.00 8.15
N VAL A 116 11.38 -4.79 8.34
CA VAL A 116 11.15 -3.81 7.28
C VAL A 116 11.93 -2.54 7.59
N ASN A 117 12.75 -2.14 6.65
CA ASN A 117 13.62 -0.98 6.74
C ASN A 117 12.85 0.33 6.51
N GLU A 118 13.16 1.39 7.28
CA GLU A 118 12.49 2.69 7.16
C GLU A 118 12.61 3.32 5.77
N ASN A 119 13.63 2.99 4.99
CA ASN A 119 13.87 3.59 3.67
C ASN A 119 12.92 3.05 2.58
N ILE A 120 12.30 1.88 2.79
CA ILE A 120 11.39 1.26 1.81
C ILE A 120 9.92 1.52 2.10
N ILE A 121 9.61 2.18 3.19
CA ILE A 121 8.23 2.53 3.60
C ILE A 121 7.95 4.01 3.35
N SER A 122 6.67 4.34 3.14
CA SER A 122 6.26 5.74 2.97
C SER A 122 6.41 6.53 4.28
N GLU A 123 6.66 7.84 4.18
CA GLU A 123 6.77 8.73 5.36
C GLU A 123 5.55 8.62 6.29
N LYS A 124 4.36 8.44 5.74
CA LYS A 124 3.13 8.25 6.51
C LYS A 124 3.17 6.99 7.36
N ILE A 125 3.64 5.88 6.80
CA ILE A 125 3.79 4.59 7.50
C ILE A 125 4.91 4.70 8.53
N LYS A 126 6.04 5.26 8.14
CA LYS A 126 7.19 5.48 9.02
C LYS A 126 6.82 6.27 10.28
N PHE A 127 6.11 7.39 10.12
CA PHE A 127 5.64 8.20 11.26
C PHE A 127 4.76 7.37 12.22
N LYS A 128 3.85 6.54 11.69
CA LYS A 128 2.98 5.69 12.49
C LYS A 128 3.75 4.58 13.22
N LEU A 129 4.72 3.96 12.55
CA LEU A 129 5.57 2.93 13.17
C LEU A 129 6.49 3.51 14.24
N ALA A 130 7.09 4.68 13.98
CA ALA A 130 7.96 5.35 14.94
C ALA A 130 7.22 5.71 16.23
N SER A 131 5.98 6.21 16.12
CA SER A 131 5.15 6.63 17.25
C SER A 131 4.50 5.48 18.02
N ALA A 132 4.28 4.32 17.40
CA ALA A 132 3.64 3.18 18.07
C ALA A 132 4.65 2.45 18.99
N PRO A 133 4.31 2.11 20.24
CA PRO A 133 5.15 1.28 21.10
C PRO A 133 5.32 -0.14 20.53
N VAL A 134 6.39 -0.84 20.94
CA VAL A 134 6.55 -2.27 20.67
C VAL A 134 5.38 -3.04 21.31
N GLY A 135 4.82 -3.98 20.57
CA GLY A 135 3.61 -4.74 20.95
C GLY A 135 2.30 -4.07 20.57
N ALA A 136 2.29 -2.79 20.23
CA ALA A 136 1.08 -2.04 19.93
C ALA A 136 0.66 -2.12 18.45
N LEU A 137 -0.62 -1.81 18.22
CA LEU A 137 -1.18 -1.57 16.89
C LEU A 137 -1.03 -0.09 16.53
N THR A 138 -0.74 0.18 15.26
CA THR A 138 -0.78 1.55 14.75
C THR A 138 -2.22 2.06 14.63
N GLU A 139 -2.36 3.37 14.54
CA GLU A 139 -3.60 3.95 14.02
C GLU A 139 -3.85 3.49 12.59
N PRO A 140 -5.13 3.35 12.18
CA PRO A 140 -5.49 2.93 10.84
C PRO A 140 -4.90 3.84 9.76
N ILE A 141 -4.39 3.25 8.70
CA ILE A 141 -3.83 3.96 7.54
C ILE A 141 -4.73 3.70 6.34
N ILE A 142 -5.38 4.74 5.87
CA ILE A 142 -6.25 4.65 4.70
C ILE A 142 -5.37 4.54 3.46
N LEU A 143 -5.54 3.46 2.70
CA LEU A 143 -4.93 3.19 1.43
C LEU A 143 -6.00 3.16 0.32
N PRO A 144 -5.63 3.33 -0.95
CA PRO A 144 -6.58 3.22 -2.07
C PRO A 144 -7.34 1.89 -2.13
N LYS A 145 -6.69 0.80 -1.74
CA LYS A 145 -7.25 -0.57 -1.79
C LYS A 145 -7.86 -1.05 -0.47
N GLY A 146 -7.81 -0.24 0.62
CA GLY A 146 -8.33 -0.66 1.92
C GLY A 146 -7.76 0.12 3.09
N ILE A 147 -7.89 -0.47 4.26
CA ILE A 147 -7.39 0.11 5.51
C ILE A 147 -6.31 -0.80 6.07
N LEU A 148 -5.12 -0.24 6.24
CA LEU A 148 -3.95 -0.93 6.78
C LEU A 148 -3.84 -0.67 8.28
N ILE A 149 -3.66 -1.74 9.06
CA ILE A 149 -3.29 -1.71 10.48
C ILE A 149 -2.01 -2.52 10.63
N LEU A 150 -1.02 -1.94 11.27
CA LEU A 150 0.25 -2.58 11.54
C LEU A 150 0.38 -2.92 13.03
N LYS A 151 0.97 -4.06 13.33
CA LYS A 151 1.45 -4.43 14.65
C LYS A 151 2.96 -4.29 14.68
N VAL A 152 3.47 -3.47 15.57
CA VAL A 152 4.91 -3.33 15.81
C VAL A 152 5.32 -4.43 16.78
N ARG A 153 6.05 -5.43 16.29
CA ARG A 153 6.52 -6.54 17.14
C ARG A 153 7.84 -6.23 17.81
N ASP A 154 8.72 -5.53 17.08
CA ASP A 154 10.02 -5.08 17.60
C ASP A 154 10.56 -3.90 16.76
N LYS A 155 11.59 -3.23 17.30
CA LYS A 155 12.30 -2.13 16.64
C LYS A 155 13.79 -2.26 16.90
N ARG A 156 14.59 -2.02 15.89
CA ARG A 156 16.04 -1.95 16.05
C ARG A 156 16.65 -0.89 15.16
N LYS A 157 17.84 -0.45 15.51
CA LYS A 157 18.67 0.37 14.65
C LYS A 157 19.69 -0.53 13.97
N ILE A 158 19.88 -0.31 12.70
CA ILE A 158 20.88 -1.00 11.90
C ILE A 158 21.78 0.03 11.21
N GLU A 159 22.99 -0.35 10.88
CA GLU A 159 23.86 0.48 10.06
C GLU A 159 23.23 0.73 8.69
N ASN A 160 23.28 1.97 8.23
CA ASN A 160 22.76 2.32 6.90
C ASN A 160 23.71 1.82 5.82
N THR A 161 23.44 0.62 5.30
CA THR A 161 24.24 0.01 4.23
C THR A 161 23.64 0.25 2.84
N LEU A 162 22.60 1.09 2.73
CA LEU A 162 21.97 1.36 1.45
C LEU A 162 22.93 2.08 0.52
N SER A 163 23.19 1.51 -0.66
CA SER A 163 24.01 2.18 -1.65
C SER A 163 23.33 3.46 -2.13
N LEU A 164 24.11 4.49 -2.41
CA LEU A 164 23.60 5.75 -2.95
C LEU A 164 22.82 5.57 -4.24
N GLU A 165 23.29 4.67 -5.08
CA GLU A 165 22.66 4.38 -6.36
C GLU A 165 21.31 3.73 -6.16
N ASP A 166 21.18 2.78 -5.25
CA ASP A 166 19.91 2.14 -4.91
C ASP A 166 18.93 3.13 -4.29
N ALA A 167 19.40 3.97 -3.36
CA ALA A 167 18.60 5.02 -2.75
C ALA A 167 18.10 6.01 -3.83
N LYS A 168 18.96 6.44 -4.74
CA LYS A 168 18.60 7.33 -5.85
C LYS A 168 17.57 6.70 -6.77
N ASN A 169 17.78 5.45 -7.16
CA ASN A 169 16.86 4.71 -8.02
C ASN A 169 15.49 4.54 -7.38
N GLN A 170 15.44 4.24 -6.09
CA GLN A 170 14.18 4.13 -5.33
C GLN A 170 13.44 5.47 -5.25
N LEU A 171 14.15 6.57 -4.93
CA LEU A 171 13.57 7.91 -4.87
C LEU A 171 13.02 8.33 -6.23
N VAL A 172 13.80 8.17 -7.30
CA VAL A 172 13.36 8.50 -8.67
C VAL A 172 12.14 7.68 -9.08
N LYS A 173 12.14 6.38 -8.77
CA LYS A 173 11.01 5.49 -9.07
C LYS A 173 9.75 5.92 -8.31
N SER A 174 9.87 6.23 -7.03
CA SER A 174 8.73 6.65 -6.20
C SER A 174 8.15 7.98 -6.66
N GLU A 175 8.98 8.97 -7.00
CA GLU A 175 8.52 10.26 -7.52
C GLU A 175 7.86 10.13 -8.90
N LYS A 176 8.40 9.31 -9.81
CA LYS A 176 7.76 9.03 -11.09
C LYS A 176 6.39 8.40 -10.93
N LEU A 177 6.24 7.44 -10.01
CA LEU A 177 4.95 6.81 -9.71
C LEU A 177 3.95 7.82 -9.12
N LYS A 178 4.41 8.71 -8.23
CA LYS A 178 3.57 9.78 -7.65
C LYS A 178 3.05 10.73 -8.74
N ILE A 179 3.93 11.19 -9.63
CA ILE A 179 3.57 12.04 -10.77
C ILE A 179 2.58 11.31 -11.68
N LEU A 180 2.84 10.05 -11.99
CA LEU A 180 1.96 9.23 -12.83
C LEU A 180 0.56 9.06 -12.23
N ASN A 181 0.48 8.81 -10.91
CA ASN A 181 -0.78 8.70 -10.19
C ASN A 181 -1.56 10.02 -10.20
N MET A 182 -0.89 11.17 -10.04
CA MET A 182 -1.54 12.48 -10.16
C MET A 182 -2.13 12.69 -11.57
N HIS A 183 -1.38 12.33 -12.61
CA HIS A 183 -1.88 12.40 -13.99
C HIS A 183 -3.04 11.43 -14.22
N SER A 184 -2.98 10.23 -13.67
CA SER A 184 -4.05 9.23 -13.74
C SER A 184 -5.36 9.77 -13.16
N LEU A 185 -5.31 10.32 -11.93
CA LEU A 185 -6.47 10.90 -11.26
C LEU A 185 -7.03 12.09 -12.04
N SER A 186 -6.16 13.00 -12.49
CA SER A 186 -6.59 14.18 -13.27
C SER A 186 -7.20 13.77 -14.61
N HIS A 187 -6.65 12.77 -15.29
CA HIS A 187 -7.17 12.24 -16.55
C HIS A 187 -8.53 11.57 -16.36
N TYR A 188 -8.65 10.77 -15.31
CA TYR A 188 -9.92 10.14 -14.92
C TYR A 188 -11.02 11.18 -14.65
N ASP A 189 -10.72 12.20 -13.86
CA ASP A 189 -11.67 13.27 -13.55
C ASP A 189 -12.11 14.04 -14.81
N LYS A 190 -11.18 14.28 -15.74
CA LYS A 190 -11.49 14.91 -17.02
C LYS A 190 -12.43 14.03 -17.85
N LEU A 191 -12.13 12.75 -17.98
CA LEU A 191 -12.99 11.80 -18.71
C LEU A 191 -14.37 11.71 -18.07
N ARG A 192 -14.45 11.54 -16.75
CA ARG A 192 -15.70 11.44 -16.02
C ARG A 192 -16.64 12.65 -16.25
N ARG A 193 -16.07 13.85 -16.39
CA ARG A 193 -16.84 15.07 -16.67
C ARG A 193 -17.27 15.19 -18.13
N SER A 194 -16.58 14.51 -19.04
CA SER A 194 -16.86 14.57 -20.48
C SER A 194 -17.82 13.46 -20.96
N ILE A 195 -18.10 12.46 -20.13
CA ILE A 195 -18.91 11.30 -20.47
C ILE A 195 -20.19 11.31 -19.67
N SER A 196 -21.35 11.17 -20.34
CA SER A 196 -22.64 10.91 -19.67
C SER A 196 -22.80 9.42 -19.43
N ILE A 197 -22.78 9.01 -18.16
CA ILE A 197 -23.00 7.60 -17.77
C ILE A 197 -24.49 7.42 -17.46
N LYS A 198 -25.16 6.55 -18.21
CA LYS A 198 -26.52 6.10 -17.91
C LYS A 198 -26.45 4.72 -17.28
N PHE A 199 -26.99 4.60 -16.07
CA PHE A 199 -27.19 3.29 -15.45
C PHE A 199 -28.57 2.77 -15.86
N PHE A 200 -28.60 1.61 -16.48
CA PHE A 200 -29.84 0.88 -16.72
C PHE A 200 -30.04 -0.04 -15.51
N GLN A 201 -31.14 0.20 -14.77
CA GLN A 201 -31.60 -0.68 -13.69
C GLN A 201 -32.36 -1.83 -14.28
#